data_32dc49b4c1713ac162ca3a5777b4b014
#
_entry.id   32dc49b4c1713ac162ca3a5777b4b014
#
_cell.length_a   1.000
_cell.length_b   1.000
_cell.length_c   1.000
_cell.angle_alpha   90.00
_cell.angle_beta   90.00
_cell.angle_gamma   90.00
#
_symmetry.space_group_name_H-M   'P 1'
#
loop_
_entity.id
_entity.type
_entity.pdbx_description
1 polymer ?
#
loop_
_entity_poly.entity_id
_entity_poly.type
_entity_poly.pdbx_seq_one_letter_code
_entity_poly.pdbx_strand_id
1 'polypeptide(L)'
;DQEVGDILEGLREDGLAENTIVFFFSDHGSGMPRHKRALLDSGMHVPLLIRFPAKWQHLAPANPGETNERLVSFVDFGPTVLNLTGTIIPKHMQGKPFLGPASAKKRKYVYGHRDRVDEVRDFARSVRDQRYLYIRNYMPHLGYNQTTAWPDIGEIRHEFYKLAKSGKMTSAQSHFAGPRRPVEELYDCQTDPQNLQNLADSPRHTKILERMRKEHLGYALKIRDWGFVPEYEAWE
;
A
#
# COMPACT_ATOMS: atom_id res chain seq x y z
N ASP A 1 10.76 -9.19 17.08
CA ASP A 1 11.19 -10.56 16.74
C ASP A 1 10.88 -11.52 17.88
N GLN A 2 11.28 -11.20 19.13
CA GLN A 2 11.00 -12.02 20.30
C GLN A 2 9.51 -12.32 20.48
N GLU A 3 8.64 -11.31 20.42
CA GLU A 3 7.19 -11.48 20.59
C GLU A 3 6.57 -12.41 19.54
N VAL A 4 7.07 -12.38 18.30
CA VAL A 4 6.64 -13.34 17.26
C VAL A 4 7.09 -14.75 17.60
N GLY A 5 8.30 -14.90 18.13
CA GLY A 5 8.83 -16.17 18.64
C GLY A 5 7.94 -16.75 19.74
N ASP A 6 7.58 -15.93 20.72
CA ASP A 6 6.77 -16.34 21.87
C ASP A 6 5.35 -16.78 21.42
N ILE A 7 4.73 -16.10 20.44
CA ILE A 7 3.45 -16.49 19.87
C ILE A 7 3.55 -17.84 19.15
N LEU A 8 4.62 -18.05 18.36
CA LEU A 8 4.83 -19.32 17.66
C LEU A 8 5.13 -20.48 18.62
N GLU A 9 5.82 -20.20 19.73
CA GLU A 9 6.04 -21.18 20.80
C GLU A 9 4.72 -21.55 21.49
N GLY A 10 3.90 -20.57 21.87
CA GLY A 10 2.57 -20.81 22.45
C GLY A 10 1.71 -21.70 21.54
N LEU A 11 1.72 -21.48 20.21
CA LEU A 11 1.02 -22.39 19.27
C LEU A 11 1.56 -23.83 19.33
N ARG A 12 2.84 -24.02 19.59
CA ARG A 12 3.44 -25.37 19.73
C ARG A 12 3.03 -26.02 21.04
N GLU A 13 3.11 -25.30 22.13
CA GLU A 13 2.72 -25.77 23.47
C GLU A 13 1.24 -26.17 23.53
N ASP A 14 0.37 -25.42 22.84
CA ASP A 14 -1.07 -25.71 22.72
C ASP A 14 -1.38 -26.86 21.74
N GLY A 15 -0.38 -27.43 21.06
CA GLY A 15 -0.57 -28.47 20.06
C GLY A 15 -1.25 -28.02 18.76
N LEU A 16 -1.32 -26.72 18.50
CA LEU A 16 -2.02 -26.14 17.36
C LEU A 16 -1.12 -25.86 16.15
N ALA A 17 0.20 -25.84 16.33
CA ALA A 17 1.17 -25.40 15.31
C ALA A 17 1.07 -26.18 14.00
N GLU A 18 0.79 -27.49 14.04
CA GLU A 18 0.71 -28.36 12.86
C GLU A 18 -0.63 -28.26 12.12
N ASN A 19 -1.59 -27.51 12.67
CA ASN A 19 -2.89 -27.31 12.04
C ASN A 19 -3.22 -25.83 11.80
N THR A 20 -2.27 -24.91 12.04
CA THR A 20 -2.50 -23.45 11.91
C THR A 20 -1.62 -22.83 10.83
N ILE A 21 -2.25 -22.21 9.83
CA ILE A 21 -1.59 -21.32 8.87
C ILE A 21 -1.46 -19.95 9.54
N VAL A 22 -0.23 -19.43 9.63
CA VAL A 22 0.04 -18.14 10.29
C VAL A 22 0.33 -17.07 9.25
N PHE A 23 -0.39 -15.95 9.31
CA PHE A 23 -0.15 -14.75 8.52
C PHE A 23 0.51 -13.70 9.39
N PHE A 24 1.71 -13.26 9.01
CA PHE A 24 2.39 -12.12 9.62
C PHE A 24 2.51 -11.01 8.60
N PHE A 25 2.00 -9.84 8.91
CA PHE A 25 2.02 -8.68 8.02
C PHE A 25 1.94 -7.37 8.80
N SER A 26 2.31 -6.27 8.14
CA SER A 26 2.05 -4.91 8.65
C SER A 26 0.82 -4.33 7.96
N ASP A 27 0.07 -3.48 8.63
CA ASP A 27 -1.09 -2.77 8.08
C ASP A 27 -0.69 -1.60 7.18
N HIS A 28 0.50 -1.01 7.40
CA HIS A 28 1.09 0.09 6.62
C HIS A 28 2.61 0.14 6.84
N GLY A 29 3.29 1.03 6.13
CA GLY A 29 4.71 1.32 6.37
C GLY A 29 4.96 1.89 7.76
N SER A 30 6.23 2.01 8.16
CA SER A 30 6.63 2.53 9.48
C SER A 30 6.10 3.95 9.77
N GLY A 31 6.19 4.42 11.02
CA GLY A 31 5.81 5.78 11.43
C GLY A 31 6.71 6.90 10.92
N MET A 32 7.63 6.61 9.99
CA MET A 32 8.56 7.57 9.42
C MET A 32 7.93 8.44 8.33
N PRO A 33 8.48 9.64 8.04
CA PRO A 33 8.08 10.45 6.90
C PRO A 33 8.11 9.65 5.58
N ARG A 34 7.13 9.87 4.69
CA ARG A 34 6.94 9.16 3.42
C ARG A 34 6.49 7.70 3.54
N HIS A 35 6.32 7.15 4.74
CA HIS A 35 5.86 5.77 4.98
C HIS A 35 4.36 5.74 5.29
N LYS A 36 3.97 5.67 6.57
CA LYS A 36 2.56 5.72 6.97
C LYS A 36 1.83 6.88 6.31
N ARG A 37 0.63 6.65 5.77
CA ARG A 37 -0.21 7.64 5.07
C ARG A 37 0.28 8.04 3.66
N ALA A 38 1.42 7.53 3.18
CA ALA A 38 1.89 7.80 1.82
C ALA A 38 1.43 6.70 0.85
N LEU A 39 1.14 7.09 -0.41
CA LEU A 39 0.85 6.15 -1.50
C LEU A 39 2.11 5.66 -2.22
N LEU A 40 3.28 5.82 -1.60
CA LEU A 40 4.57 5.32 -2.05
C LEU A 40 4.76 3.85 -1.63
N ASP A 41 5.67 3.13 -2.29
CA ASP A 41 5.98 1.73 -1.90
C ASP A 41 6.36 1.63 -0.41
N SER A 42 7.08 2.62 0.14
CA SER A 42 7.42 2.69 1.57
C SER A 42 6.21 2.72 2.53
N GLY A 43 5.05 3.16 2.06
CA GLY A 43 3.81 3.16 2.82
C GLY A 43 2.88 2.00 2.50
N MET A 44 2.96 1.46 1.28
CA MET A 44 1.99 0.52 0.71
C MET A 44 2.55 -0.90 0.53
N HIS A 45 3.85 -1.05 0.23
CA HIS A 45 4.51 -2.33 0.04
C HIS A 45 5.03 -2.85 1.38
N VAL A 46 4.14 -3.48 2.14
CA VAL A 46 4.40 -3.97 3.50
C VAL A 46 4.83 -5.43 3.51
N PRO A 47 5.54 -5.88 4.55
CA PRO A 47 5.85 -7.30 4.74
C PRO A 47 4.57 -8.15 4.77
N LEU A 48 4.61 -9.30 4.09
CA LEU A 48 3.61 -10.36 4.19
C LEU A 48 4.33 -11.70 4.18
N LEU A 49 4.37 -12.37 5.32
CA LEU A 49 4.92 -13.71 5.47
C LEU A 49 3.79 -14.67 5.83
N ILE A 50 3.77 -15.84 5.22
CA ILE A 50 2.75 -16.85 5.49
C ILE A 50 3.45 -18.17 5.78
N ARG A 51 3.28 -18.69 7.01
CA ARG A 51 3.77 -19.99 7.40
C ARG A 51 2.69 -21.04 7.14
N PHE A 52 3.05 -22.06 6.38
CA PHE A 52 2.23 -23.25 6.20
C PHE A 52 2.86 -24.42 6.97
N PRO A 53 2.15 -25.07 7.89
CA PRO A 53 2.63 -26.33 8.46
C PRO A 53 2.62 -27.43 7.39
N ALA A 54 3.34 -28.53 7.62
CA ALA A 54 3.49 -29.64 6.67
C ALA A 54 2.14 -30.14 6.11
N LYS A 55 1.13 -30.24 6.96
CA LYS A 55 -0.24 -30.62 6.59
C LYS A 55 -0.86 -29.75 5.50
N TRP A 56 -0.57 -28.46 5.49
CA TRP A 56 -1.16 -27.46 4.59
C TRP A 56 -0.17 -26.92 3.54
N GLN A 57 1.03 -27.50 3.44
CA GLN A 57 2.06 -27.07 2.49
C GLN A 57 1.58 -27.11 1.04
N HIS A 58 0.68 -28.02 0.68
CA HIS A 58 0.09 -28.12 -0.66
C HIS A 58 -0.74 -26.89 -1.08
N LEU A 59 -1.11 -26.00 -0.13
CA LEU A 59 -1.81 -24.74 -0.37
C LEU A 59 -0.85 -23.55 -0.56
N ALA A 60 0.43 -23.74 -0.28
CA ALA A 60 1.45 -22.69 -0.43
C ALA A 60 1.74 -22.40 -1.92
N PRO A 61 1.93 -21.13 -2.31
CA PRO A 61 2.19 -20.76 -3.70
C PRO A 61 3.66 -20.93 -4.11
N ALA A 62 4.55 -21.27 -3.17
CA ALA A 62 6.00 -21.43 -3.33
C ALA A 62 6.53 -22.38 -2.25
N ASN A 63 7.79 -22.82 -2.38
CA ASN A 63 8.43 -23.63 -1.35
C ASN A 63 8.77 -22.80 -0.10
N PRO A 64 8.97 -23.45 1.06
CA PRO A 64 9.43 -22.75 2.25
C PRO A 64 10.72 -21.95 2.00
N GLY A 65 10.75 -20.70 2.44
CA GLY A 65 11.88 -19.78 2.27
C GLY A 65 11.90 -19.04 0.92
N GLU A 66 11.04 -19.38 -0.02
CA GLU A 66 10.95 -18.67 -1.30
C GLU A 66 10.05 -17.44 -1.22
N THR A 67 10.36 -16.43 -2.04
CA THR A 67 9.54 -15.22 -2.23
C THR A 67 8.59 -15.40 -3.41
N ASN A 68 7.36 -14.92 -3.26
CA ASN A 68 6.37 -14.89 -4.32
C ASN A 68 6.02 -13.43 -4.69
N GLU A 69 6.32 -13.03 -5.92
CA GLU A 69 6.15 -11.69 -6.46
C GLU A 69 4.68 -11.33 -6.82
N ARG A 70 3.71 -12.09 -6.34
CA ARG A 70 2.30 -11.82 -6.62
C ARG A 70 1.85 -10.53 -5.95
N LEU A 71 1.21 -9.65 -6.71
CA LEU A 71 0.52 -8.48 -6.14
C LEU A 71 -0.70 -8.93 -5.32
N VAL A 72 -0.74 -8.51 -4.07
CA VAL A 72 -1.79 -8.79 -3.10
C VAL A 72 -2.30 -7.47 -2.52
N SER A 73 -3.58 -7.39 -2.24
CA SER A 73 -4.20 -6.24 -1.57
C SER A 73 -4.95 -6.72 -0.33
N PHE A 74 -5.06 -5.91 0.72
CA PHE A 74 -5.75 -6.29 1.95
C PHE A 74 -7.20 -6.73 1.73
N VAL A 75 -7.88 -6.18 0.73
CA VAL A 75 -9.23 -6.60 0.34
C VAL A 75 -9.29 -8.09 -0.04
N ASP A 76 -8.15 -8.69 -0.38
CA ASP A 76 -8.04 -10.11 -0.78
C ASP A 76 -7.90 -11.06 0.42
N PHE A 77 -7.59 -10.56 1.61
CA PHE A 77 -7.33 -11.40 2.79
C PHE A 77 -8.59 -12.16 3.24
N GLY A 78 -9.71 -11.48 3.41
CA GLY A 78 -10.97 -12.12 3.79
C GLY A 78 -11.39 -13.25 2.83
N PRO A 79 -11.51 -13.00 1.52
CA PRO A 79 -11.77 -14.06 0.55
C PRO A 79 -10.74 -15.19 0.56
N THR A 80 -9.47 -14.88 0.83
CA THR A 80 -8.41 -15.90 0.90
C THR A 80 -8.59 -16.83 2.11
N VAL A 81 -8.89 -16.27 3.28
CA VAL A 81 -9.15 -17.09 4.48
C VAL A 81 -10.35 -18.00 4.27
N LEU A 82 -11.45 -17.47 3.72
CA LEU A 82 -12.63 -18.26 3.39
C LEU A 82 -12.31 -19.38 2.40
N ASN A 83 -11.50 -19.10 1.37
CA ASN A 83 -11.09 -20.11 0.39
C ASN A 83 -10.19 -21.19 1.01
N LEU A 84 -9.27 -20.83 1.91
CA LEU A 84 -8.41 -21.78 2.61
C LEU A 84 -9.21 -22.72 3.55
N THR A 85 -10.28 -22.20 4.15
CA THR A 85 -11.16 -22.99 5.06
C THR A 85 -12.28 -23.72 4.33
N GLY A 86 -12.35 -23.65 3.00
CA GLY A 86 -13.42 -24.26 2.20
C GLY A 86 -14.79 -23.58 2.36
N THR A 87 -14.82 -22.38 2.90
CA THR A 87 -16.05 -21.61 3.12
C THR A 87 -16.44 -20.82 1.85
N ILE A 88 -17.72 -20.72 1.58
CA ILE A 88 -18.24 -19.97 0.42
C ILE A 88 -17.89 -18.48 0.58
N ILE A 89 -17.29 -17.89 -0.46
CA ILE A 89 -16.98 -16.46 -0.49
C ILE A 89 -18.26 -15.69 -0.84
N PRO A 90 -18.76 -14.80 0.03
CA PRO A 90 -19.95 -13.99 -0.24
C PRO A 90 -19.80 -13.10 -1.47
N LYS A 91 -20.85 -12.97 -2.28
CA LYS A 91 -20.83 -12.21 -3.54
C LYS A 91 -20.52 -10.73 -3.40
N HIS A 92 -20.76 -10.13 -2.22
CA HIS A 92 -20.45 -8.72 -1.94
C HIS A 92 -18.97 -8.45 -1.68
N MET A 93 -18.15 -9.48 -1.45
CA MET A 93 -16.72 -9.32 -1.28
C MET A 93 -16.05 -8.95 -2.61
N GLN A 94 -15.36 -7.81 -2.63
CA GLN A 94 -14.69 -7.29 -3.83
C GLN A 94 -13.30 -7.88 -4.05
N GLY A 95 -12.68 -8.40 -2.99
CA GLY A 95 -11.37 -9.04 -3.01
C GLY A 95 -11.39 -10.37 -3.75
N LYS A 96 -10.21 -10.84 -4.10
CA LYS A 96 -10.01 -12.11 -4.81
C LYS A 96 -9.07 -13.00 -4.02
N PRO A 97 -9.41 -14.26 -3.76
CA PRO A 97 -8.54 -15.16 -3.02
C PRO A 97 -7.21 -15.36 -3.76
N PHE A 98 -6.11 -15.21 -3.08
CA PHE A 98 -4.78 -15.42 -3.65
C PHE A 98 -4.14 -16.75 -3.23
N LEU A 99 -4.74 -17.47 -2.28
CA LEU A 99 -4.37 -18.81 -1.82
C LEU A 99 -5.59 -19.72 -1.78
N GLY A 100 -5.34 -21.03 -1.73
CA GLY A 100 -6.36 -22.06 -1.62
C GLY A 100 -6.84 -22.60 -2.97
N PRO A 101 -7.76 -23.62 -2.95
CA PRO A 101 -8.16 -24.36 -4.15
C PRO A 101 -8.75 -23.51 -5.27
N ALA A 102 -9.54 -22.48 -4.93
CA ALA A 102 -10.17 -21.56 -5.89
C ALA A 102 -9.43 -20.23 -6.00
N SER A 103 -8.08 -20.25 -5.85
CA SER A 103 -7.27 -19.03 -5.97
C SER A 103 -7.44 -18.36 -7.34
N ALA A 104 -7.61 -17.04 -7.33
CA ALA A 104 -7.80 -16.26 -8.53
C ALA A 104 -6.49 -16.10 -9.33
N LYS A 105 -6.61 -15.77 -10.63
CA LYS A 105 -5.45 -15.37 -11.45
C LYS A 105 -4.69 -14.21 -10.80
N LYS A 106 -3.37 -14.16 -11.00
CA LYS A 106 -2.52 -13.07 -10.51
C LYS A 106 -3.06 -11.71 -10.96
N ARG A 107 -3.09 -10.74 -10.05
CA ARG A 107 -3.45 -9.37 -10.38
C ARG A 107 -2.36 -8.74 -11.24
N LYS A 108 -2.77 -7.91 -12.20
CA LYS A 108 -1.82 -7.04 -12.95
C LYS A 108 -1.56 -5.74 -12.19
N TYR A 109 -2.53 -5.29 -11.39
CA TYR A 109 -2.48 -4.03 -10.67
C TYR A 109 -3.04 -4.16 -9.26
N VAL A 110 -2.51 -3.36 -8.35
CA VAL A 110 -3.12 -3.01 -7.06
C VAL A 110 -3.31 -1.50 -6.99
N TYR A 111 -4.19 -1.04 -6.10
CA TYR A 111 -4.63 0.35 -6.05
C TYR A 111 -4.54 0.87 -4.64
N GLY A 112 -4.18 2.15 -4.51
CA GLY A 112 -4.15 2.87 -3.24
C GLY A 112 -5.02 4.11 -3.29
N HIS A 113 -5.61 4.43 -2.15
CA HIS A 113 -6.48 5.58 -1.98
C HIS A 113 -6.01 6.39 -0.77
N ARG A 114 -6.00 7.69 -0.92
CA ARG A 114 -5.82 8.62 0.19
C ARG A 114 -6.83 9.74 0.05
N ASP A 115 -7.70 9.85 1.04
CA ASP A 115 -8.66 10.92 1.20
C ASP A 115 -8.32 11.69 2.49
N ARG A 116 -9.31 12.11 3.28
CA ARG A 116 -9.04 12.70 4.59
C ARG A 116 -8.29 11.70 5.48
N VAL A 117 -7.26 12.18 6.16
CA VAL A 117 -6.58 11.45 7.23
C VAL A 117 -6.55 12.35 8.46
N ASP A 118 -7.24 11.94 9.51
CA ASP A 118 -7.50 12.76 10.71
C ASP A 118 -8.11 14.12 10.30
N GLU A 119 -7.53 15.24 10.73
CA GLU A 119 -7.95 16.59 10.37
C GLU A 119 -7.44 17.07 9.00
N VAL A 120 -6.55 16.32 8.36
CA VAL A 120 -5.93 16.72 7.10
C VAL A 120 -6.73 16.24 5.91
N ARG A 121 -7.17 17.19 5.11
CA ARG A 121 -7.84 16.94 3.86
C ARG A 121 -6.82 16.59 2.76
N ASP A 122 -7.09 15.52 2.03
CA ASP A 122 -6.32 15.10 0.87
C ASP A 122 -7.22 14.43 -0.16
N PHE A 123 -6.74 14.24 -1.38
CA PHE A 123 -7.36 13.42 -2.39
C PHE A 123 -6.29 12.96 -3.38
N ALA A 124 -5.90 11.71 -3.27
CA ALA A 124 -4.93 11.08 -4.15
C ALA A 124 -5.26 9.60 -4.39
N ARG A 125 -4.84 9.10 -5.54
CA ARG A 125 -5.04 7.70 -5.96
C ARG A 125 -3.76 7.15 -6.55
N SER A 126 -3.50 5.86 -6.34
CA SER A 126 -2.35 5.20 -6.95
C SER A 126 -2.73 3.91 -7.67
N VAL A 127 -1.92 3.58 -8.67
CA VAL A 127 -1.94 2.30 -9.38
C VAL A 127 -0.53 1.74 -9.38
N ARG A 128 -0.36 0.49 -8.99
CA ARG A 128 0.91 -0.20 -8.92
C ARG A 128 0.83 -1.50 -9.74
N ASP A 129 1.73 -1.66 -10.73
CA ASP A 129 1.98 -2.96 -11.38
C ASP A 129 3.25 -3.61 -10.79
N GLN A 130 3.82 -4.63 -11.43
CA GLN A 130 5.03 -5.30 -10.92
C GLN A 130 6.27 -4.40 -10.89
N ARG A 131 6.28 -3.30 -11.66
CA ARG A 131 7.46 -2.45 -11.78
C ARG A 131 7.18 -0.97 -11.50
N TYR A 132 6.05 -0.46 -11.99
CA TYR A 132 5.77 0.97 -11.97
C TYR A 132 4.68 1.31 -10.95
N LEU A 133 4.91 2.40 -10.22
CA LEU A 133 3.94 3.05 -9.36
C LEU A 133 3.54 4.38 -9.99
N TYR A 134 2.25 4.57 -10.22
CA TYR A 134 1.65 5.82 -10.66
C TYR A 134 0.80 6.41 -9.54
N ILE A 135 0.92 7.73 -9.30
CA ILE A 135 0.10 8.46 -8.34
C ILE A 135 -0.54 9.66 -9.04
N ARG A 136 -1.84 9.83 -8.88
CA ARG A 136 -2.57 11.03 -9.26
C ARG A 136 -2.93 11.82 -8.02
N ASN A 137 -2.43 13.05 -7.92
CA ASN A 137 -2.74 13.98 -6.85
C ASN A 137 -3.81 14.96 -7.34
N TYR A 138 -4.99 14.90 -6.74
CA TYR A 138 -6.11 15.80 -7.07
C TYR A 138 -6.09 17.09 -6.26
N MET A 139 -5.27 17.15 -5.21
CA MET A 139 -5.01 18.37 -4.41
C MET A 139 -3.52 18.75 -4.45
N PRO A 140 -2.95 19.06 -5.64
CA PRO A 140 -1.51 19.31 -5.78
C PRO A 140 -1.04 20.62 -5.13
N HIS A 141 -1.97 21.51 -4.76
CA HIS A 141 -1.70 22.74 -4.01
C HIS A 141 -1.30 22.46 -2.55
N LEU A 142 -1.50 21.21 -2.06
CA LEU A 142 -1.08 20.75 -0.74
C LEU A 142 0.19 19.91 -0.87
N GLY A 143 1.16 20.11 0.02
CA GLY A 143 2.34 19.26 0.14
C GLY A 143 2.01 17.91 0.82
N TYR A 144 3.01 17.04 0.91
CA TYR A 144 2.86 15.79 1.66
C TYR A 144 2.96 16.00 3.17
N ASN A 145 3.79 16.96 3.59
CA ASN A 145 4.06 17.25 4.99
C ASN A 145 3.06 18.26 5.57
N GLN A 146 1.77 17.92 5.54
CA GLN A 146 0.74 18.79 6.12
C GLN A 146 0.77 18.71 7.66
N THR A 147 0.51 19.84 8.32
CA THR A 147 0.39 19.91 9.79
C THR A 147 -0.73 19.02 10.28
N THR A 148 -0.44 18.15 11.22
CA THR A 148 -1.36 17.16 11.78
C THR A 148 -1.03 16.90 13.24
N ALA A 149 -2.01 16.92 14.13
CA ALA A 149 -1.80 16.83 15.57
C ALA A 149 -0.95 15.62 15.98
N TRP A 150 -1.25 14.43 15.49
CA TRP A 150 -0.53 13.22 15.87
C TRP A 150 0.92 13.15 15.34
N PRO A 151 1.20 13.32 14.02
CA PRO A 151 2.59 13.35 13.53
C PRO A 151 3.43 14.48 14.11
N ASP A 152 2.81 15.61 14.45
CA ASP A 152 3.51 16.78 14.98
C ASP A 152 3.97 16.62 16.45
N ILE A 153 3.59 15.54 17.12
CA ILE A 153 4.20 15.14 18.41
C ILE A 153 5.65 14.66 18.22
N GLY A 154 5.98 14.14 17.02
CA GLY A 154 7.29 13.55 16.74
C GLY A 154 8.37 14.57 16.44
N GLU A 155 9.57 14.38 17.03
CA GLU A 155 10.73 15.26 16.86
C GLU A 155 11.15 15.45 15.40
N ILE A 156 11.04 14.41 14.57
CA ILE A 156 11.37 14.46 13.14
C ILE A 156 10.57 15.54 12.41
N ARG A 157 9.30 15.72 12.76
CA ARG A 157 8.45 16.76 12.17
C ARG A 157 8.97 18.17 12.50
N HIS A 158 9.38 18.38 13.73
CA HIS A 158 9.95 19.65 14.16
C HIS A 158 11.26 19.97 13.42
N GLU A 159 12.10 18.96 13.18
CA GLU A 159 13.30 19.15 12.37
C GLU A 159 12.98 19.49 10.91
N PHE A 160 11.96 18.87 10.29
CA PHE A 160 11.50 19.27 8.96
C PHE A 160 11.04 20.72 8.91
N TYR A 161 10.31 21.20 9.92
CA TYR A 161 9.90 22.59 9.98
C TYR A 161 11.08 23.56 10.11
N LYS A 162 12.07 23.24 10.96
CA LYS A 162 13.30 24.03 11.09
C LYS A 162 14.10 24.06 9.79
N LEU A 163 14.28 22.93 9.13
CA LEU A 163 15.00 22.82 7.87
C LEU A 163 14.28 23.57 6.75
N ALA A 164 12.96 23.45 6.66
CA ALA A 164 12.15 24.20 5.71
C ALA A 164 12.33 25.71 5.89
N LYS A 165 12.23 26.19 7.13
CA LYS A 165 12.42 27.62 7.48
C LYS A 165 13.82 28.12 7.17
N SER A 166 14.85 27.29 7.33
CA SER A 166 16.26 27.67 7.10
C SER A 166 16.69 27.57 5.63
N GLY A 167 15.88 26.99 4.73
CA GLY A 167 16.24 26.72 3.35
C GLY A 167 17.34 25.68 3.15
N LYS A 168 17.64 24.87 4.16
CA LYS A 168 18.77 23.88 4.17
C LYS A 168 18.34 22.46 3.81
N MET A 169 17.13 22.26 3.31
CA MET A 169 16.66 20.93 2.90
C MET A 169 17.39 20.42 1.65
N THR A 170 17.69 19.12 1.64
CA THR A 170 18.11 18.42 0.42
C THR A 170 16.93 18.34 -0.56
N SER A 171 17.21 18.00 -1.83
CA SER A 171 16.16 17.79 -2.84
C SER A 171 15.12 16.76 -2.42
N ALA A 172 15.56 15.62 -1.85
CA ALA A 172 14.66 14.57 -1.36
C ALA A 172 13.79 15.04 -0.18
N GLN A 173 14.35 15.81 0.75
CA GLN A 173 13.60 16.41 1.85
C GLN A 173 12.60 17.45 1.34
N SER A 174 12.99 18.29 0.39
CA SER A 174 12.13 19.31 -0.22
C SER A 174 10.95 18.69 -0.98
N HIS A 175 11.17 17.54 -1.62
CA HIS A 175 10.10 16.81 -2.28
C HIS A 175 8.98 16.41 -1.30
N PHE A 176 9.34 15.97 -0.09
CA PHE A 176 8.37 15.61 0.96
C PHE A 176 7.81 16.83 1.70
N ALA A 177 8.69 17.74 2.14
CA ALA A 177 8.34 18.85 3.01
C ALA A 177 7.97 20.16 2.27
N GLY A 178 8.00 20.16 0.94
CA GLY A 178 7.59 21.28 0.14
C GLY A 178 6.10 21.63 0.27
N PRO A 179 5.72 22.89 -0.05
CA PRO A 179 4.34 23.37 0.12
C PRO A 179 3.35 22.82 -0.92
N ARG A 180 3.86 22.20 -1.98
CA ARG A 180 3.08 21.64 -3.09
C ARG A 180 3.67 20.30 -3.51
N ARG A 181 2.90 19.49 -4.24
CA ARG A 181 3.34 18.25 -4.84
C ARG A 181 2.98 18.19 -6.34
N PRO A 182 3.62 17.30 -7.12
CA PRO A 182 3.27 17.11 -8.53
C PRO A 182 1.80 16.70 -8.69
N VAL A 183 1.21 17.08 -9.82
CA VAL A 183 -0.14 16.61 -10.20
C VAL A 183 -0.13 15.11 -10.46
N GLU A 184 0.97 14.61 -11.05
CA GLU A 184 1.18 13.22 -11.37
C GLU A 184 2.59 12.79 -10.98
N GLU A 185 2.69 11.55 -10.56
CA GLU A 185 3.96 10.92 -10.25
C GLU A 185 4.01 9.53 -10.89
N LEU A 186 5.17 9.20 -11.41
CA LEU A 186 5.48 7.89 -11.96
C LEU A 186 6.86 7.46 -11.47
N TYR A 187 6.93 6.29 -10.87
CA TYR A 187 8.18 5.73 -10.34
C TYR A 187 8.46 4.35 -10.92
N ASP A 188 9.71 4.08 -11.25
CA ASP A 188 10.21 2.74 -11.57
C ASP A 188 10.73 2.10 -10.29
N CYS A 189 9.90 1.33 -9.61
CA CYS A 189 10.21 0.77 -8.29
C CYS A 189 11.32 -0.28 -8.30
N GLN A 190 11.76 -0.75 -9.47
CA GLN A 190 12.91 -1.65 -9.58
C GLN A 190 14.24 -0.88 -9.55
N THR A 191 14.31 0.28 -10.21
CA THR A 191 15.53 1.09 -10.29
C THR A 191 15.54 2.21 -9.24
N ASP A 192 14.39 2.59 -8.73
CA ASP A 192 14.18 3.61 -7.70
C ASP A 192 13.22 3.09 -6.59
N PRO A 193 13.66 2.14 -5.76
CA PRO A 193 12.82 1.55 -4.71
C PRO A 193 12.40 2.57 -3.65
N GLN A 194 13.07 3.73 -3.57
CA GLN A 194 12.73 4.82 -2.66
C GLN A 194 11.71 5.81 -3.24
N ASN A 195 11.31 5.66 -4.51
CA ASN A 195 10.40 6.55 -5.22
C ASN A 195 10.81 8.03 -5.12
N LEU A 196 12.07 8.34 -5.43
CA LEU A 196 12.64 9.69 -5.38
C LEU A 196 12.62 10.40 -6.73
N GLN A 197 12.71 9.64 -7.82
CA GLN A 197 12.78 10.18 -9.17
C GLN A 197 11.42 10.09 -9.87
N ASN A 198 10.70 11.20 -9.90
CA ASN A 198 9.44 11.27 -10.65
C ASN A 198 9.71 11.25 -12.16
N LEU A 199 9.19 10.25 -12.86
CA LEU A 199 9.32 10.03 -14.30
C LEU A 199 8.12 10.52 -15.11
N ALA A 200 7.14 11.19 -14.50
CA ALA A 200 5.91 11.62 -15.16
C ALA A 200 6.16 12.54 -16.38
N ASP A 201 7.19 13.39 -16.29
CA ASP A 201 7.58 14.30 -17.37
C ASP A 201 8.63 13.72 -18.32
N SER A 202 9.01 12.44 -18.15
CA SER A 202 10.04 11.80 -18.98
C SER A 202 9.47 11.33 -20.32
N PRO A 203 9.97 11.83 -21.47
CA PRO A 203 9.51 11.40 -22.79
C PRO A 203 9.67 9.90 -23.03
N ARG A 204 10.68 9.28 -22.40
CA ARG A 204 10.92 7.83 -22.50
C ARG A 204 9.84 6.98 -21.81
N HIS A 205 9.08 7.55 -20.90
CA HIS A 205 8.06 6.87 -20.10
C HIS A 205 6.62 7.22 -20.48
N THR A 206 6.41 8.02 -21.54
CA THR A 206 5.08 8.48 -21.96
C THR A 206 4.07 7.34 -22.14
N LYS A 207 4.45 6.26 -22.84
CA LYS A 207 3.57 5.10 -23.05
C LYS A 207 3.19 4.39 -21.75
N ILE A 208 4.12 4.36 -20.78
CA ILE A 208 3.87 3.77 -19.46
C ILE A 208 2.90 4.66 -18.69
N LEU A 209 3.14 5.96 -18.66
CA LEU A 209 2.29 6.95 -18.02
C LEU A 209 0.85 6.89 -18.56
N GLU A 210 0.67 6.87 -19.88
CA GLU A 210 -0.63 6.75 -20.52
C GLU A 210 -1.37 5.47 -20.12
N ARG A 211 -0.67 4.34 -20.10
CA ARG A 211 -1.22 3.06 -19.67
C ARG A 211 -1.70 3.13 -18.22
N MET A 212 -0.89 3.69 -17.32
CA MET A 212 -1.21 3.80 -15.89
C MET A 212 -2.36 4.79 -15.63
N ARG A 213 -2.41 5.92 -16.38
CA ARG A 213 -3.55 6.86 -16.37
C ARG A 213 -4.85 6.17 -16.76
N LYS A 214 -4.83 5.42 -17.88
CA LYS A 214 -6.00 4.68 -18.35
C LYS A 214 -6.49 3.66 -17.32
N GLU A 215 -5.56 2.93 -16.71
CA GLU A 215 -5.89 1.94 -15.68
C GLU A 215 -6.48 2.61 -14.43
N HIS A 216 -5.88 3.72 -13.98
CA HIS A 216 -6.41 4.52 -12.88
C HIS A 216 -7.86 4.95 -13.09
N LEU A 217 -8.14 5.61 -14.23
CA LEU A 217 -9.49 6.08 -14.56
C LEU A 217 -10.47 4.92 -14.70
N GLY A 218 -10.06 3.84 -15.38
CA GLY A 218 -10.88 2.64 -15.56
C GLY A 218 -11.26 1.99 -14.21
N TYR A 219 -10.33 1.97 -13.27
CA TYR A 219 -10.59 1.44 -11.93
C TYR A 219 -11.52 2.35 -11.13
N ALA A 220 -11.28 3.66 -11.11
CA ALA A 220 -12.13 4.63 -10.41
C ALA A 220 -13.59 4.56 -10.87
N LEU A 221 -13.81 4.48 -12.18
CA LEU A 221 -15.15 4.30 -12.75
C LEU A 221 -15.78 2.96 -12.35
N LYS A 222 -15.00 1.89 -12.39
CA LYS A 222 -15.45 0.54 -12.04
C LYS A 222 -15.93 0.42 -10.61
N ILE A 223 -15.21 1.02 -9.67
CA ILE A 223 -15.59 0.97 -8.25
C ILE A 223 -16.57 2.06 -7.85
N ARG A 224 -16.90 2.99 -8.77
CA ARG A 224 -17.70 4.19 -8.49
C ARG A 224 -17.06 4.96 -7.32
N ASP A 225 -15.81 5.38 -7.50
CA ASP A 225 -15.00 5.99 -6.43
C ASP A 225 -15.67 7.21 -5.82
N TRP A 226 -16.19 7.08 -4.62
CA TRP A 226 -16.90 8.13 -3.87
C TRP A 226 -15.99 9.30 -3.47
N GLY A 227 -14.66 9.14 -3.50
CA GLY A 227 -13.73 10.24 -3.27
C GLY A 227 -13.88 11.40 -4.26
N PHE A 228 -14.52 11.17 -5.42
CA PHE A 228 -14.86 12.22 -6.38
C PHE A 228 -16.14 12.99 -6.02
N VAL A 229 -16.89 12.54 -5.03
CA VAL A 229 -18.07 13.24 -4.52
C VAL A 229 -17.63 14.11 -3.34
N PRO A 230 -18.02 15.39 -3.27
CA PRO A 230 -17.73 16.23 -2.13
C PRO A 230 -18.19 15.57 -0.82
N GLU A 231 -17.39 15.65 0.23
CA GLU A 231 -17.63 14.93 1.49
C GLU A 231 -19.01 15.23 2.10
N TYR A 232 -19.48 16.46 2.02
CA TYR A 232 -20.81 16.86 2.52
C TYR A 232 -21.97 16.26 1.69
N GLU A 233 -21.78 15.98 0.41
CA GLU A 233 -22.79 15.34 -0.45
C GLU A 233 -22.80 13.81 -0.27
N ALA A 234 -21.72 13.22 0.25
CA ALA A 234 -21.63 11.78 0.49
C ALA A 234 -22.42 11.33 1.73
N TRP A 235 -22.89 12.26 2.57
CA TRP A 235 -23.64 11.98 3.79
C TRP A 235 -25.16 12.10 3.60
N GLU A 236 -25.64 12.59 2.46
CA GLU A 236 -27.05 12.63 2.06
C GLU A 236 -27.47 11.34 1.35
#